data_ebdacf9ae70a8a80a12d12789237f892
#
_entry.id   ebdacf9ae70a8a80a12d12789237f892
#
_cell.length_a   1.000
_cell.length_b   1.000
_cell.length_c   1.000
_cell.angle_alpha   90.00
_cell.angle_beta   90.00
_cell.angle_gamma   90.00
#
_symmetry.space_group_name_H-M   'P 1'
#
loop_
_entity.id
_entity.type
_entity.pdbx_description
1 polymer ?
#
loop_
_entity_poly.entity_id
_entity_poly.type
_entity_poly.pdbx_seq_one_letter_code
_entity_poly.pdbx_strand_id
1 'polypeptide(L)'
;GQFALRGGILDVFSPGEERPLRCEFFDDELDSLGEFETATQRRVLNRRQVCILPASELLPFAEETTAADAAGRMEDAARRLKKEHAAIRQRLLDDAELLRQGIAPPGADRYMAAVCPDKTTAFDYLAQDTILCAGEAGRVQETLRAFLFQTRQDVTAAVEAGLMAGAFGDLTLTEPELETVLSRFALCQLESLPPSRYLLPPRLLLDVSAKQLSGYGGSLDAATTDITHYLTAGFGVLVLCGGAVRCRNMQEFLPRRHI
;
A
#
# COMPACT_ATOMS: atom_id res chain seq x y z
N GLY A 1 9.50 13.58 -5.47
CA GLY A 1 9.39 14.19 -6.79
C GLY A 1 9.84 15.63 -6.79
N GLN A 2 10.48 16.02 -7.86
CA GLN A 2 10.91 17.39 -8.10
C GLN A 2 10.51 17.77 -9.53
N PHE A 3 10.22 19.04 -9.78
CA PHE A 3 9.96 19.52 -11.12
C PHE A 3 10.50 20.94 -11.33
N ALA A 4 10.72 21.29 -12.57
CA ALA A 4 11.07 22.64 -12.98
C ALA A 4 10.39 22.96 -14.33
N LEU A 5 9.82 24.14 -14.44
CA LEU A 5 9.20 24.64 -15.69
C LEU A 5 10.01 25.83 -16.19
N ARG A 6 10.43 25.78 -17.46
CA ARG A 6 11.20 26.85 -18.13
C ARG A 6 10.75 26.99 -19.56
N GLY A 7 9.92 28.01 -19.82
CA GLY A 7 9.28 28.17 -21.13
C GLY A 7 8.49 26.91 -21.52
N GLY A 8 8.74 26.35 -22.68
CA GLY A 8 8.12 25.11 -23.14
C GLY A 8 8.78 23.84 -22.65
N ILE A 9 9.62 23.89 -21.62
CA ILE A 9 10.34 22.70 -21.08
C ILE A 9 9.85 22.41 -19.67
N LEU A 10 9.33 21.21 -19.44
CA LEU A 10 9.00 20.66 -18.14
C LEU A 10 9.98 19.54 -17.80
N ASP A 11 10.82 19.78 -16.81
CA ASP A 11 11.68 18.76 -16.22
C ASP A 11 10.99 18.16 -14.99
N VAL A 12 10.86 16.84 -14.94
CA VAL A 12 10.23 16.12 -13.81
C VAL A 12 11.11 14.97 -13.35
N PHE A 13 11.32 14.88 -12.04
CA PHE A 13 11.92 13.70 -11.42
C PHE A 13 10.85 12.95 -10.65
N SER A 14 10.17 12.03 -11.32
CA SER A 14 9.10 11.21 -10.74
C SER A 14 9.65 10.20 -9.74
N PRO A 15 8.94 9.91 -8.64
CA PRO A 15 9.26 8.76 -7.80
C PRO A 15 9.29 7.47 -8.62
N GLY A 16 10.27 6.61 -8.35
CA GLY A 16 10.43 5.33 -9.08
C GLY A 16 11.24 5.41 -10.38
N GLU A 17 11.55 6.61 -10.89
CA GLU A 17 12.47 6.79 -12.01
C GLU A 17 13.91 6.95 -11.52
N GLU A 18 14.87 6.34 -12.24
CA GLU A 18 16.30 6.47 -11.92
C GLU A 18 16.89 7.82 -12.37
N ARG A 19 16.27 8.44 -13.37
CA ARG A 19 16.71 9.70 -13.97
C ARG A 19 15.53 10.64 -14.19
N PRO A 20 15.79 11.96 -14.14
CA PRO A 20 14.74 12.93 -14.45
C PRO A 20 14.36 12.89 -15.93
N LEU A 21 13.13 13.28 -16.18
CA LEU A 21 12.50 13.32 -17.48
C LEU A 21 12.40 14.76 -17.96
N ARG A 22 12.63 15.00 -19.24
CA ARG A 22 12.41 16.27 -19.91
C ARG A 22 11.32 16.13 -20.93
N CYS A 23 10.26 16.91 -20.75
CA CYS A 23 9.16 17.10 -21.70
C CYS A 23 9.35 18.45 -22.39
N GLU A 24 9.51 18.45 -23.69
CA GLU A 24 9.65 19.66 -24.49
C GLU A 24 8.33 19.86 -25.24
N PHE A 25 7.71 21.01 -25.04
CA PHE A 25 6.44 21.36 -25.64
C PHE A 25 6.66 22.43 -26.74
N PHE A 26 5.95 22.26 -27.84
CA PHE A 26 5.75 23.30 -28.82
C PHE A 26 4.27 23.70 -28.74
N ASP A 27 4.03 24.90 -28.23
CA ASP A 27 2.69 25.33 -27.83
C ASP A 27 2.07 24.32 -26.84
N ASP A 28 0.92 23.74 -27.14
CA ASP A 28 0.22 22.79 -26.31
C ASP A 28 0.56 21.31 -26.66
N GLU A 29 1.44 21.07 -27.63
CA GLU A 29 1.80 19.74 -28.08
C GLU A 29 3.15 19.28 -27.47
N LEU A 30 3.22 18.03 -27.02
CA LEU A 30 4.47 17.41 -26.59
C LEU A 30 5.31 17.02 -27.81
N ASP A 31 6.34 17.82 -28.09
CA ASP A 31 7.26 17.60 -29.24
C ASP A 31 8.27 16.47 -28.91
N SER A 32 8.86 16.50 -27.73
CA SER A 32 9.84 15.50 -27.36
C SER A 32 9.80 15.12 -25.88
N LEU A 33 10.12 13.86 -25.60
CA LEU A 33 10.15 13.28 -24.26
C LEU A 33 11.39 12.40 -24.09
N GLY A 34 12.13 12.58 -23.02
CA GLY A 34 13.29 11.71 -22.74
C GLY A 34 13.89 11.91 -21.38
N GLU A 35 14.78 10.98 -21.04
CA GLU A 35 15.62 11.07 -19.84
C GLU A 35 16.81 12.02 -20.11
N PHE A 36 17.21 12.74 -19.09
CA PHE A 36 18.40 13.59 -19.17
C PHE A 36 19.29 13.45 -17.92
N GLU A 37 20.53 13.81 -18.06
CA GLU A 37 21.49 13.86 -16.98
C GLU A 37 21.54 15.26 -16.37
N THR A 38 21.34 15.38 -15.07
CA THR A 38 21.27 16.68 -14.36
C THR A 38 22.55 17.48 -14.44
N ALA A 39 23.72 16.82 -14.40
CA ALA A 39 25.03 17.47 -14.40
C ALA A 39 25.36 18.08 -15.76
N THR A 40 25.09 17.38 -16.84
CA THR A 40 25.42 17.79 -18.21
C THR A 40 24.26 18.44 -18.95
N GLN A 41 23.04 18.30 -18.43
CA GLN A 41 21.78 18.69 -19.06
C GLN A 41 21.55 18.01 -20.43
N ARG A 42 22.28 16.96 -20.74
CA ARG A 42 22.16 16.25 -22.01
C ARG A 42 21.15 15.13 -21.91
N ARG A 43 20.39 14.99 -22.99
CA ARG A 43 19.46 13.86 -23.17
C ARG A 43 20.24 12.55 -23.27
N VAL A 44 19.77 11.54 -22.50
CA VAL A 44 20.41 10.21 -22.43
C VAL A 44 19.59 9.20 -23.23
N LEU A 45 18.25 9.25 -23.09
CA LEU A 45 17.35 8.28 -23.72
C LEU A 45 16.05 8.98 -24.15
N ASN A 46 15.57 8.66 -25.35
CA ASN A 46 14.24 9.09 -25.78
C ASN A 46 13.18 8.11 -25.25
N ARG A 47 12.07 8.65 -24.79
CA ARG A 47 10.88 7.91 -24.36
C ARG A 47 9.70 8.24 -25.27
N ARG A 48 8.78 7.30 -25.45
CA ARG A 48 7.51 7.55 -26.14
C ARG A 48 6.38 7.86 -25.18
N GLN A 49 6.48 7.33 -23.97
CA GLN A 49 5.50 7.48 -22.91
C GLN A 49 6.19 7.38 -21.56
N VAL A 50 5.67 8.09 -20.58
CA VAL A 50 6.10 8.00 -19.20
C VAL A 50 4.87 8.12 -18.30
N CYS A 51 4.92 7.44 -17.14
CA CYS A 51 3.95 7.61 -16.08
C CYS A 51 4.60 8.42 -14.95
N ILE A 52 4.10 9.63 -14.72
CA ILE A 52 4.56 10.48 -13.64
C ILE A 52 3.75 10.12 -12.40
N LEU A 53 4.43 9.53 -11.42
CA LEU A 53 3.80 9.17 -10.15
C LEU A 53 3.70 10.38 -9.23
N PRO A 54 2.65 10.48 -8.41
CA PRO A 54 2.56 11.47 -7.35
C PRO A 54 3.73 11.37 -6.39
N ALA A 55 4.23 12.50 -5.92
CA ALA A 55 5.31 12.58 -4.93
C ALA A 55 4.81 12.57 -3.49
N SER A 56 3.50 12.65 -3.27
CA SER A 56 2.80 12.64 -1.99
C SER A 56 1.57 11.76 -2.09
N GLU A 57 1.20 11.12 -0.99
CA GLU A 57 -0.06 10.37 -0.89
C GLU A 57 -1.27 11.31 -0.86
N LEU A 58 -1.08 12.51 -0.30
CA LEU A 58 -2.12 13.53 -0.26
C LEU A 58 -2.08 14.40 -1.50
N LEU A 59 -3.17 14.40 -2.25
CA LEU A 59 -3.36 15.16 -3.50
C LEU A 59 -4.53 16.12 -3.36
N PRO A 60 -4.38 17.26 -2.67
CA PRO A 60 -5.50 18.18 -2.40
C PRO A 60 -6.03 18.87 -3.65
N PHE A 61 -5.29 18.81 -4.76
CA PHE A 61 -5.65 19.44 -6.03
C PHE A 61 -5.91 18.42 -7.15
N ALA A 62 -6.18 17.16 -6.79
CA ALA A 62 -6.47 16.12 -7.79
C ALA A 62 -7.77 16.38 -8.55
N GLU A 63 -8.75 17.00 -7.89
CA GLU A 63 -10.02 17.41 -8.46
C GLU A 63 -10.27 18.90 -8.15
N GLU A 64 -11.04 19.56 -8.98
CA GLU A 64 -11.27 21.01 -8.92
C GLU A 64 -11.88 21.47 -7.56
N THR A 65 -12.72 20.66 -6.94
CA THR A 65 -13.40 20.98 -5.68
C THR A 65 -12.68 20.50 -4.43
N THR A 66 -11.77 19.55 -4.53
CA THR A 66 -11.17 18.85 -3.37
C THR A 66 -10.50 19.81 -2.39
N ALA A 67 -9.73 20.77 -2.87
CA ALA A 67 -9.04 21.75 -2.04
C ALA A 67 -10.02 22.70 -1.32
N ALA A 68 -11.06 23.15 -2.00
CA ALA A 68 -12.07 24.04 -1.43
C ALA A 68 -12.89 23.31 -0.36
N ASP A 69 -13.28 22.07 -0.61
CA ASP A 69 -14.01 21.23 0.34
C ASP A 69 -13.16 20.89 1.57
N ALA A 70 -11.88 20.58 1.37
CA ALA A 70 -10.94 20.34 2.46
C ALA A 70 -10.76 21.59 3.33
N ALA A 71 -10.59 22.77 2.71
CA ALA A 71 -10.51 24.03 3.40
C ALA A 71 -11.79 24.33 4.22
N GLY A 72 -12.96 24.06 3.67
CA GLY A 72 -14.23 24.16 4.38
C GLY A 72 -14.30 23.25 5.61
N ARG A 73 -13.88 21.98 5.49
CA ARG A 73 -13.81 21.04 6.63
C ARG A 73 -12.81 21.50 7.70
N MET A 74 -11.68 22.08 7.30
CA MET A 74 -10.68 22.62 8.22
C MET A 74 -11.22 23.83 8.99
N GLU A 75 -11.93 24.73 8.32
CA GLU A 75 -12.59 25.88 8.98
C GLU A 75 -13.69 25.44 9.94
N ASP A 76 -14.49 24.43 9.56
CA ASP A 76 -15.50 23.84 10.44
C ASP A 76 -14.87 23.20 11.68
N ALA A 77 -13.75 22.51 11.52
CA ALA A 77 -12.99 21.97 12.63
C ALA A 77 -12.45 23.11 13.53
N ALA A 78 -11.91 24.17 12.93
CA ALA A 78 -11.41 25.34 13.65
C ALA A 78 -12.51 26.04 14.47
N ARG A 79 -13.74 26.13 13.93
CA ARG A 79 -14.89 26.72 14.65
C ARG A 79 -15.32 25.91 15.88
N ARG A 80 -15.12 24.60 15.85
CA ARG A 80 -15.48 23.68 16.97
C ARG A 80 -14.41 23.63 18.07
N LEU A 81 -13.20 24.12 17.81
CA LEU A 81 -12.13 24.13 18.80
C LEU A 81 -12.42 25.14 19.92
N LYS A 82 -12.14 24.72 21.16
CA LYS A 82 -12.23 25.59 22.34
C LYS A 82 -11.19 26.71 22.29
N LYS A 83 -11.41 27.76 23.06
CA LYS A 83 -10.51 28.93 23.11
C LYS A 83 -9.07 28.62 23.53
N GLU A 84 -8.89 27.59 24.35
CA GLU A 84 -7.56 27.10 24.77
C GLU A 84 -6.69 26.56 23.61
N HIS A 85 -7.32 26.18 22.50
CA HIS A 85 -6.64 25.68 21.31
C HIS A 85 -6.46 26.75 20.22
N ALA A 86 -6.26 28.01 20.61
CA ALA A 86 -6.18 29.15 19.69
C ALA A 86 -5.08 28.98 18.63
N ALA A 87 -3.93 28.42 18.99
CA ALA A 87 -2.81 28.20 18.07
C ALA A 87 -3.16 27.17 16.98
N ILE A 88 -3.83 26.06 17.35
CA ILE A 88 -4.29 25.05 16.38
C ILE A 88 -5.36 25.65 15.46
N ARG A 89 -6.30 26.39 16.05
CA ARG A 89 -7.34 27.09 15.29
C ARG A 89 -6.74 28.01 14.22
N GLN A 90 -5.77 28.86 14.61
CA GLN A 90 -5.15 29.79 13.67
C GLN A 90 -4.44 29.03 12.54
N ARG A 91 -3.66 28.00 12.89
CA ARG A 91 -3.00 27.16 11.89
C ARG A 91 -3.98 26.54 10.90
N LEU A 92 -5.12 26.00 11.37
CA LEU A 92 -6.14 25.42 10.49
C LEU A 92 -6.69 26.45 9.50
N LEU A 93 -6.90 27.69 9.96
CA LEU A 93 -7.40 28.78 9.11
C LEU A 93 -6.35 29.22 8.08
N ASP A 94 -5.09 29.36 8.52
CA ASP A 94 -3.98 29.74 7.63
C ASP A 94 -3.73 28.66 6.57
N ASP A 95 -3.71 27.39 6.96
CA ASP A 95 -3.51 26.26 6.04
C ASP A 95 -4.72 26.06 5.10
N ALA A 96 -5.95 26.34 5.55
CA ALA A 96 -7.14 26.34 4.69
C ALA A 96 -7.08 27.43 3.63
N GLU A 97 -6.57 28.63 4.00
CA GLU A 97 -6.38 29.72 3.05
C GLU A 97 -5.31 29.36 1.99
N LEU A 98 -4.20 28.71 2.39
CA LEU A 98 -3.21 28.20 1.43
C LEU A 98 -3.83 27.25 0.43
N LEU A 99 -4.68 26.31 0.87
CA LEU A 99 -5.39 25.39 -0.03
C LEU A 99 -6.27 26.14 -1.02
N ARG A 100 -6.99 27.19 -0.60
CA ARG A 100 -7.79 28.02 -1.51
C ARG A 100 -6.97 28.77 -2.55
N GLN A 101 -5.73 29.11 -2.19
CA GLN A 101 -4.77 29.75 -3.10
C GLN A 101 -4.06 28.75 -4.03
N GLY A 102 -4.38 27.46 -3.98
CA GLY A 102 -3.73 26.43 -4.78
C GLY A 102 -2.36 26.01 -4.23
N ILE A 103 -2.08 26.29 -2.95
CA ILE A 103 -0.81 25.98 -2.31
C ILE A 103 -1.02 24.87 -1.27
N ALA A 104 -0.28 23.78 -1.40
CA ALA A 104 -0.29 22.73 -0.39
C ALA A 104 0.44 23.22 0.88
N PRO A 105 -0.22 23.18 2.06
CA PRO A 105 0.41 23.61 3.30
C PRO A 105 1.54 22.67 3.70
N PRO A 106 2.59 23.14 4.40
CA PRO A 106 3.65 22.30 4.92
C PRO A 106 3.12 21.20 5.83
N GLY A 107 3.49 19.92 5.58
CA GLY A 107 2.99 18.78 6.32
C GLY A 107 1.48 18.55 6.10
N ALA A 108 1.02 18.70 4.88
CA ALA A 108 -0.38 18.52 4.47
C ALA A 108 -0.95 17.15 4.85
N ASP A 109 -0.13 16.12 5.01
CA ASP A 109 -0.55 14.75 5.38
C ASP A 109 -1.40 14.69 6.65
N ARG A 110 -1.21 15.64 7.59
CA ARG A 110 -2.05 15.79 8.78
C ARG A 110 -3.53 16.09 8.47
N TYR A 111 -3.83 16.50 7.24
CA TYR A 111 -5.17 16.83 6.76
C TYR A 111 -5.76 15.75 5.85
N MET A 112 -5.18 14.53 5.88
CA MET A 112 -5.67 13.41 5.06
C MET A 112 -7.19 13.23 5.20
N ALA A 113 -7.72 13.20 6.43
CA ALA A 113 -9.15 13.06 6.66
C ALA A 113 -9.99 14.29 6.25
N ALA A 114 -9.36 15.45 6.02
CA ALA A 114 -10.04 16.61 5.46
C ALA A 114 -10.09 16.56 3.92
N VAL A 115 -9.05 16.08 3.29
CA VAL A 115 -8.96 15.95 1.82
C VAL A 115 -9.69 14.68 1.34
N CYS A 116 -9.49 13.57 2.02
CA CYS A 116 -10.10 12.27 1.72
C CYS A 116 -10.98 11.84 2.89
N PRO A 117 -12.23 12.34 3.01
CA PRO A 117 -13.12 12.02 4.12
C PRO A 117 -13.58 10.56 4.11
N ASP A 118 -13.66 9.96 2.93
CA ASP A 118 -13.99 8.56 2.77
C ASP A 118 -12.74 7.70 2.88
N LYS A 119 -12.77 6.72 3.78
CA LYS A 119 -11.65 5.80 3.97
C LYS A 119 -11.55 4.84 2.78
N THR A 120 -10.58 5.06 1.92
CA THR A 120 -10.22 4.13 0.84
C THR A 120 -9.14 3.17 1.33
N THR A 121 -9.30 1.90 1.05
CA THR A 121 -8.39 0.83 1.48
C THR A 121 -7.85 0.06 0.29
N ALA A 122 -6.80 -0.75 0.49
CA ALA A 122 -6.30 -1.66 -0.54
C ALA A 122 -7.38 -2.63 -1.06
N PHE A 123 -8.38 -2.94 -0.25
CA PHE A 123 -9.49 -3.81 -0.66
C PHE A 123 -10.41 -3.17 -1.72
N ASP A 124 -10.45 -1.86 -1.81
CA ASP A 124 -11.30 -1.14 -2.78
C ASP A 124 -10.74 -1.20 -4.20
N TYR A 125 -9.48 -1.60 -4.35
CA TYR A 125 -8.82 -1.87 -5.63
C TYR A 125 -8.94 -3.32 -6.11
N LEU A 126 -9.56 -4.20 -5.30
CA LEU A 126 -9.73 -5.61 -5.65
C LEU A 126 -11.01 -5.83 -6.44
N ALA A 127 -10.98 -6.77 -7.39
CA ALA A 127 -12.16 -7.21 -8.10
C ALA A 127 -13.14 -7.91 -7.15
N GLN A 128 -14.44 -7.84 -7.45
CA GLN A 128 -15.48 -8.41 -6.57
C GLN A 128 -15.42 -9.94 -6.43
N ASP A 129 -14.85 -10.62 -7.40
CA ASP A 129 -14.63 -12.07 -7.43
C ASP A 129 -13.31 -12.51 -6.79
N THR A 130 -12.57 -11.58 -6.15
CA THR A 130 -11.33 -11.88 -5.46
C THR A 130 -11.57 -12.79 -4.26
N ILE A 131 -10.73 -13.81 -4.11
CA ILE A 131 -10.66 -14.65 -2.93
C ILE A 131 -9.55 -14.12 -2.02
N LEU A 132 -9.91 -13.73 -0.81
CA LEU A 132 -8.95 -13.31 0.21
C LEU A 132 -8.51 -14.55 1.00
N CYS A 133 -7.21 -14.70 1.21
CA CYS A 133 -6.65 -15.73 2.08
C CYS A 133 -6.05 -15.07 3.33
N ALA A 134 -6.54 -15.43 4.50
CA ALA A 134 -6.02 -14.97 5.78
C ALA A 134 -5.44 -16.16 6.56
N GLY A 135 -4.16 -16.08 6.90
CA GLY A 135 -3.52 -17.07 7.76
C GLY A 135 -3.55 -16.65 9.22
N GLU A 136 -3.91 -17.59 10.11
CA GLU A 136 -3.87 -17.41 11.56
C GLU A 136 -4.69 -16.19 12.04
N ALA A 137 -6.00 -16.32 12.04
CA ALA A 137 -6.96 -15.24 12.39
C ALA A 137 -6.62 -14.54 13.72
N GLY A 138 -6.16 -15.29 14.72
CA GLY A 138 -5.72 -14.74 16.01
C GLY A 138 -4.57 -13.75 15.85
N ARG A 139 -3.57 -14.07 15.04
CA ARG A 139 -2.42 -13.19 14.77
C ARG A 139 -2.84 -11.94 14.00
N VAL A 140 -3.75 -12.08 13.03
CA VAL A 140 -4.29 -10.92 12.29
C VAL A 140 -4.99 -9.96 13.24
N GLN A 141 -5.83 -10.47 14.16
CA GLN A 141 -6.53 -9.66 15.15
C GLN A 141 -5.57 -8.98 16.13
N GLU A 142 -4.57 -9.69 16.64
CA GLU A 142 -3.56 -9.13 17.55
C GLU A 142 -2.76 -8.01 16.87
N THR A 143 -2.31 -8.23 15.63
CA THR A 143 -1.58 -7.24 14.84
C THR A 143 -2.45 -6.00 14.60
N LEU A 144 -3.71 -6.19 14.23
CA LEU A 144 -4.64 -5.08 14.03
C LEU A 144 -4.83 -4.28 15.32
N ARG A 145 -5.05 -4.94 16.47
CA ARG A 145 -5.21 -4.25 17.75
C ARG A 145 -3.98 -3.46 18.17
N ALA A 146 -2.80 -4.07 17.99
CA ALA A 146 -1.53 -3.38 18.27
C ALA A 146 -1.35 -2.15 17.37
N PHE A 147 -1.65 -2.28 16.07
CA PHE A 147 -1.61 -1.18 15.12
C PHE A 147 -2.59 -0.06 15.49
N LEU A 148 -3.84 -0.39 15.77
CA LEU A 148 -4.85 0.58 16.19
C LEU A 148 -4.50 1.29 17.50
N PHE A 149 -3.93 0.55 18.45
CA PHE A 149 -3.45 1.12 19.70
C PHE A 149 -2.32 2.13 19.44
N GLN A 150 -1.30 1.75 18.64
CA GLN A 150 -0.19 2.64 18.31
C GLN A 150 -0.67 3.88 17.57
N THR A 151 -1.53 3.73 16.57
CA THR A 151 -2.08 4.87 15.81
C THR A 151 -2.83 5.85 16.71
N ARG A 152 -3.62 5.34 17.68
CA ARG A 152 -4.29 6.21 18.66
C ARG A 152 -3.32 6.97 19.54
N GLN A 153 -2.21 6.34 19.98
CA GLN A 153 -1.16 7.01 20.75
C GLN A 153 -0.50 8.12 19.93
N ASP A 154 -0.16 7.82 18.67
CA ASP A 154 0.48 8.78 17.77
C ASP A 154 -0.43 9.99 17.47
N VAL A 155 -1.71 9.74 17.20
CA VAL A 155 -2.72 10.80 17.01
C VAL A 155 -2.88 11.64 18.31
N THR A 156 -2.94 10.99 19.46
CA THR A 156 -3.06 11.70 20.74
C THR A 156 -1.85 12.60 20.98
N ALA A 157 -0.65 12.07 20.78
CA ALA A 157 0.59 12.84 20.91
C ALA A 157 0.64 14.03 19.93
N ALA A 158 0.21 13.84 18.69
CA ALA A 158 0.14 14.90 17.68
C ALA A 158 -0.87 15.99 18.06
N VAL A 159 -2.01 15.62 18.63
CA VAL A 159 -3.03 16.56 19.11
C VAL A 159 -2.51 17.34 20.32
N GLU A 160 -1.89 16.68 21.29
CA GLU A 160 -1.30 17.31 22.49
C GLU A 160 -0.16 18.26 22.12
N ALA A 161 0.66 17.89 21.14
CA ALA A 161 1.72 18.74 20.60
C ALA A 161 1.21 19.91 19.73
N GLY A 162 -0.11 20.01 19.50
CA GLY A 162 -0.70 21.04 18.66
C GLY A 162 -0.37 20.91 17.16
N LEU A 163 0.02 19.72 16.72
CA LEU A 163 0.38 19.44 15.33
C LEU A 163 -0.82 19.05 14.48
N MET A 164 -1.89 18.53 15.10
CA MET A 164 -3.10 18.03 14.44
C MET A 164 -4.34 18.44 15.24
N ALA A 165 -5.45 18.67 14.56
CA ALA A 165 -6.76 18.75 15.21
C ALA A 165 -7.33 17.33 15.36
N GLY A 166 -7.92 17.05 16.54
CA GLY A 166 -8.49 15.71 16.83
C GLY A 166 -9.58 15.26 15.84
N ALA A 167 -10.26 16.21 15.19
CA ALA A 167 -11.25 15.93 14.14
C ALA A 167 -10.67 15.18 12.92
N PHE A 168 -9.36 15.23 12.72
CA PHE A 168 -8.67 14.57 11.59
C PHE A 168 -7.89 13.33 12.01
N GLY A 169 -8.07 12.85 13.24
CA GLY A 169 -7.36 11.69 13.78
C GLY A 169 -7.93 10.32 13.38
N ASP A 170 -9.06 10.28 12.68
CA ASP A 170 -9.68 9.03 12.22
C ASP A 170 -9.13 8.60 10.86
N LEU A 171 -7.94 7.98 10.89
CA LEU A 171 -7.15 7.65 9.70
C LEU A 171 -7.19 6.14 9.32
N THR A 172 -7.81 5.29 10.15
CA THR A 172 -7.73 3.83 9.96
C THR A 172 -9.08 3.17 10.12
N LEU A 173 -9.23 1.97 9.55
CA LEU A 173 -10.41 1.13 9.80
C LEU A 173 -10.39 0.61 11.24
N THR A 174 -11.54 0.63 11.88
CA THR A 174 -11.79 -0.09 13.14
C THR A 174 -12.01 -1.59 12.87
N GLU A 175 -11.98 -2.44 13.93
CA GLU A 175 -12.29 -3.86 13.79
C GLU A 175 -13.65 -4.12 13.09
N PRO A 176 -14.77 -3.46 13.46
CA PRO A 176 -16.06 -3.66 12.79
C PRO A 176 -16.08 -3.17 11.33
N GLU A 177 -15.37 -2.09 11.02
CA GLU A 177 -15.25 -1.61 9.64
C GLU A 177 -14.47 -2.60 8.79
N LEU A 178 -13.38 -3.20 9.33
CA LEU A 178 -12.63 -4.25 8.65
C LEU A 178 -13.50 -5.50 8.41
N GLU A 179 -14.26 -5.96 9.41
CA GLU A 179 -15.20 -7.07 9.25
C GLU A 179 -16.20 -6.80 8.12
N THR A 180 -16.71 -5.56 8.03
CA THR A 180 -17.60 -5.12 6.95
C THR A 180 -16.93 -5.19 5.59
N VAL A 181 -15.70 -4.71 5.48
CA VAL A 181 -14.91 -4.75 4.23
C VAL A 181 -14.63 -6.19 3.81
N LEU A 182 -14.17 -7.03 4.73
CA LEU A 182 -13.87 -8.44 4.47
C LEU A 182 -15.12 -9.22 4.02
N SER A 183 -16.31 -8.86 4.52
CA SER A 183 -17.56 -9.53 4.17
C SER A 183 -17.98 -9.33 2.70
N ARG A 184 -17.38 -8.38 1.99
CA ARG A 184 -17.61 -8.16 0.55
C ARG A 184 -16.97 -9.24 -0.33
N PHE A 185 -16.04 -10.03 0.21
CA PHE A 185 -15.22 -10.99 -0.51
C PHE A 185 -15.44 -12.42 -0.04
N ALA A 186 -15.08 -13.39 -0.87
CA ALA A 186 -14.90 -14.76 -0.42
C ALA A 186 -13.63 -14.84 0.43
N LEU A 187 -13.78 -15.16 1.73
CA LEU A 187 -12.67 -15.24 2.67
C LEU A 187 -12.32 -16.70 2.98
N CYS A 188 -11.11 -17.10 2.66
CA CYS A 188 -10.49 -18.38 3.04
C CYS A 188 -9.59 -18.14 4.26
N GLN A 189 -9.95 -18.69 5.41
CA GLN A 189 -9.16 -18.61 6.63
C GLN A 189 -8.36 -19.90 6.81
N LEU A 190 -7.04 -19.78 6.89
CA LEU A 190 -6.09 -20.88 7.00
C LEU A 190 -5.55 -20.91 8.44
N GLU A 191 -5.85 -21.97 9.16
CA GLU A 191 -5.51 -22.11 10.56
C GLU A 191 -4.70 -23.39 10.80
N SER A 192 -3.64 -23.31 11.55
CA SER A 192 -2.90 -24.50 12.00
C SER A 192 -3.63 -25.23 13.12
N LEU A 193 -4.35 -24.48 13.95
CA LEU A 193 -5.21 -24.97 15.02
C LEU A 193 -6.50 -24.16 15.03
N PRO A 194 -7.65 -24.73 15.43
CA PRO A 194 -8.89 -23.98 15.52
C PRO A 194 -8.70 -22.71 16.36
N PRO A 195 -8.99 -21.52 15.82
CA PRO A 195 -8.83 -20.27 16.56
C PRO A 195 -9.95 -20.09 17.58
N SER A 196 -9.71 -19.30 18.61
CA SER A 196 -10.74 -18.90 19.58
C SER A 196 -11.83 -18.03 18.93
N ARG A 197 -11.46 -17.27 17.89
CA ARG A 197 -12.34 -16.42 17.09
C ARG A 197 -11.84 -16.35 15.66
N TYR A 198 -12.73 -16.53 14.71
CA TYR A 198 -12.49 -16.28 13.28
C TYR A 198 -12.59 -14.79 12.94
N LEU A 199 -11.99 -14.35 11.85
CA LEU A 199 -12.14 -12.98 11.33
C LEU A 199 -13.59 -12.72 10.90
N LEU A 200 -14.19 -13.70 10.21
CA LEU A 200 -15.62 -13.77 9.93
C LEU A 200 -16.12 -15.17 10.27
N PRO A 201 -17.38 -15.33 10.69
CA PRO A 201 -17.96 -16.64 10.91
C PRO A 201 -17.83 -17.54 9.68
N PRO A 202 -17.19 -18.73 9.78
CA PRO A 202 -17.02 -19.61 8.64
C PRO A 202 -18.36 -20.22 8.20
N ARG A 203 -18.58 -20.30 6.90
CA ARG A 203 -19.74 -21.00 6.31
C ARG A 203 -19.47 -22.50 6.13
N LEU A 204 -18.20 -22.85 5.97
CA LEU A 204 -17.73 -24.22 5.79
C LEU A 204 -16.39 -24.36 6.52
N LEU A 205 -16.21 -25.48 7.22
CA LEU A 205 -14.94 -25.88 7.80
C LEU A 205 -14.44 -27.11 7.06
N LEU A 206 -13.20 -27.04 6.62
CA LEU A 206 -12.50 -28.14 5.98
C LEU A 206 -11.32 -28.52 6.85
N ASP A 207 -11.27 -29.77 7.27
CA ASP A 207 -10.09 -30.32 7.94
C ASP A 207 -9.14 -30.93 6.91
N VAL A 208 -7.92 -30.39 6.86
CA VAL A 208 -6.87 -30.87 5.97
C VAL A 208 -5.85 -31.64 6.82
N SER A 209 -5.97 -32.97 6.80
CA SER A 209 -4.96 -33.82 7.45
C SER A 209 -3.65 -33.73 6.69
N ALA A 210 -2.63 -33.14 7.31
CA ALA A 210 -1.28 -33.02 6.74
C ALA A 210 -0.23 -33.63 7.65
N LYS A 211 0.74 -34.31 7.04
CA LYS A 211 1.91 -34.84 7.74
C LYS A 211 3.13 -34.03 7.35
N GLN A 212 3.81 -33.49 8.33
CA GLN A 212 5.10 -32.83 8.09
C GLN A 212 6.15 -33.88 7.71
N LEU A 213 6.81 -33.66 6.58
CA LEU A 213 7.95 -34.45 6.17
C LEU A 213 9.20 -34.04 6.96
N SER A 214 10.07 -34.99 7.21
CA SER A 214 11.38 -34.73 7.81
C SER A 214 12.21 -33.85 6.89
N GLY A 215 12.97 -32.92 7.46
CA GLY A 215 13.91 -32.11 6.69
C GLY A 215 15.03 -32.99 6.13
N TYR A 216 15.36 -32.78 4.85
CA TYR A 216 16.38 -33.58 4.14
C TYR A 216 17.83 -33.17 4.47
N GLY A 217 18.05 -32.19 5.33
CA GLY A 217 19.39 -31.75 5.73
C GLY A 217 20.31 -31.34 4.59
N GLY A 218 19.75 -30.98 3.41
CA GLY A 218 20.50 -30.70 2.18
C GLY A 218 20.83 -31.92 1.32
N SER A 219 20.43 -33.14 1.74
CA SER A 219 20.64 -34.36 0.96
C SER A 219 19.62 -34.50 -0.15
N LEU A 220 20.05 -34.32 -1.40
CA LEU A 220 19.22 -34.56 -2.59
C LEU A 220 18.89 -36.04 -2.77
N ASP A 221 19.75 -36.94 -2.35
CA ASP A 221 19.52 -38.40 -2.45
C ASP A 221 18.39 -38.84 -1.51
N ALA A 222 18.31 -38.30 -0.29
CA ALA A 222 17.20 -38.57 0.61
C ALA A 222 15.87 -38.03 0.04
N ALA A 223 15.90 -36.81 -0.51
CA ALA A 223 14.73 -36.21 -1.14
C ALA A 223 14.25 -37.03 -2.36
N THR A 224 15.15 -37.51 -3.21
CA THR A 224 14.78 -38.33 -4.37
C THR A 224 14.21 -39.69 -3.99
N THR A 225 14.70 -40.30 -2.92
CA THR A 225 14.14 -41.53 -2.36
C THR A 225 12.70 -41.35 -1.94
N ASP A 226 12.39 -40.28 -1.22
CA ASP A 226 11.03 -39.96 -0.79
C ASP A 226 10.13 -39.61 -1.98
N ILE A 227 10.61 -38.80 -2.92
CA ILE A 227 9.85 -38.44 -4.15
C ILE A 227 9.48 -39.73 -4.90
N THR A 228 10.44 -40.64 -5.12
CA THR A 228 10.19 -41.91 -5.80
C THR A 228 9.18 -42.78 -5.05
N HIS A 229 9.28 -42.82 -3.70
CA HIS A 229 8.33 -43.54 -2.89
C HIS A 229 6.90 -43.00 -3.04
N TYR A 230 6.72 -41.69 -2.94
CA TYR A 230 5.39 -41.08 -3.09
C TYR A 230 4.82 -41.25 -4.51
N LEU A 231 5.64 -41.07 -5.55
CA LEU A 231 5.20 -41.28 -6.93
C LEU A 231 4.77 -42.75 -7.16
N THR A 232 5.54 -43.72 -6.65
CA THR A 232 5.22 -45.15 -6.73
C THR A 232 3.94 -45.50 -5.97
N ALA A 233 3.69 -44.82 -4.87
CA ALA A 233 2.45 -44.94 -4.08
C ALA A 233 1.23 -44.19 -4.70
N GLY A 234 1.39 -43.57 -5.87
CA GLY A 234 0.31 -42.92 -6.62
C GLY A 234 0.02 -41.46 -6.18
N PHE A 235 0.89 -40.83 -5.41
CA PHE A 235 0.75 -39.43 -5.04
C PHE A 235 1.24 -38.50 -6.15
N GLY A 236 0.58 -37.36 -6.29
CA GLY A 236 1.14 -36.23 -7.03
C GLY A 236 2.19 -35.52 -6.17
N VAL A 237 3.38 -35.28 -6.72
CA VAL A 237 4.48 -34.63 -6.01
C VAL A 237 4.76 -33.26 -6.61
N LEU A 238 4.73 -32.22 -5.78
CA LEU A 238 5.10 -30.84 -6.13
C LEU A 238 6.34 -30.43 -5.35
N VAL A 239 7.40 -30.06 -6.07
CA VAL A 239 8.65 -29.59 -5.46
C VAL A 239 8.75 -28.08 -5.59
N LEU A 240 8.67 -27.37 -4.46
CA LEU A 240 8.80 -25.92 -4.40
C LEU A 240 10.27 -25.52 -4.23
N CYS A 241 10.83 -24.88 -5.23
CA CYS A 241 12.21 -24.41 -5.24
C CYS A 241 12.25 -22.89 -4.91
N GLY A 242 13.14 -22.47 -4.00
CA GLY A 242 13.25 -21.08 -3.54
C GLY A 242 13.87 -20.10 -4.58
N GLY A 243 13.74 -20.36 -5.87
CA GLY A 243 14.20 -19.48 -6.95
C GLY A 243 14.39 -20.18 -8.28
N ALA A 244 14.42 -19.41 -9.38
CA ALA A 244 14.48 -19.91 -10.76
C ALA A 244 15.72 -20.78 -11.05
N VAL A 245 16.88 -20.43 -10.48
CA VAL A 245 18.13 -21.21 -10.66
C VAL A 245 18.00 -22.58 -9.99
N ARG A 246 17.47 -22.63 -8.77
CA ARG A 246 17.24 -23.89 -8.05
C ARG A 246 16.21 -24.75 -8.73
N CYS A 247 15.16 -24.15 -9.30
CA CYS A 247 14.14 -24.85 -10.06
C CYS A 247 14.75 -25.51 -11.31
N ARG A 248 15.55 -24.80 -12.09
CA ARG A 248 16.26 -25.36 -13.24
C ARG A 248 17.19 -26.50 -12.86
N ASN A 249 17.99 -26.31 -11.81
CA ASN A 249 18.88 -27.36 -11.33
C ASN A 249 18.11 -28.64 -10.92
N MET A 250 16.94 -28.47 -10.29
CA MET A 250 16.08 -29.61 -9.93
C MET A 250 15.47 -30.28 -11.16
N GLN A 251 15.02 -29.51 -12.15
CA GLN A 251 14.49 -30.02 -13.42
C GLN A 251 15.55 -30.82 -14.23
N GLU A 252 16.82 -30.47 -14.11
CA GLU A 252 17.93 -31.22 -14.72
C GLU A 252 18.35 -32.44 -13.90
N PHE A 253 18.19 -32.36 -12.58
CA PHE A 253 18.61 -33.41 -11.65
C PHE A 253 17.64 -34.61 -11.63
N LEU A 254 16.33 -34.37 -11.55
CA LEU A 254 15.33 -35.43 -11.42
C LEU A 254 15.32 -36.41 -12.58
N PRO A 255 15.35 -36.00 -13.87
CA PRO A 255 15.41 -36.96 -15.00
C PRO A 255 16.66 -37.83 -15.02
N ARG A 256 17.81 -37.34 -14.51
CA ARG A 256 19.03 -38.15 -14.37
C ARG A 256 18.89 -39.27 -13.36
N ARG A 257 17.89 -39.21 -12.49
CA ARG A 257 17.53 -40.23 -11.48
C ARG A 257 16.27 -41.02 -11.86
N HIS A 258 15.81 -40.89 -13.11
CA HIS A 258 14.60 -41.56 -13.64
C HIS A 258 13.31 -41.20 -12.87
N ILE A 259 13.22 -39.95 -12.38
CA ILE A 259 12.07 -39.40 -11.65
C ILE A 259 11.38 -38.35 -12.52
#